data_1f45af3a013fa56570c85de9ef8c7939
#
_entry.id   1f45af3a013fa56570c85de9ef8c7939
#
_cell.length_a   1.000
_cell.length_b   1.000
_cell.length_c   1.000
_cell.angle_alpha   90.00
_cell.angle_beta   90.00
_cell.angle_gamma   90.00
#
_symmetry.space_group_name_H-M   'P 1'
#
loop_
_entity.id
_entity.type
_entity.pdbx_description
1 polymer ?
#
loop_
_entity_poly.entity_id
_entity_poly.type
_entity_poly.pdbx_seq_one_letter_code
_entity_poly.pdbx_strand_id
1 'polypeptide(L)'
;MWALALLLMMTLFGGYGVSTHKKLKELQKRTEKAYGMMAVPLDARLERIDRMLAGEEQTLLSGIREARRAVEANREKREDRLCAETRLTLAIAAAAQAVVDEEERAILSRIALLEQDIALCKEDYNAAVQALNGKVRSFPAGLIAAVRKFSVLPLFGESKGALAH
;
A
#
# COMPACT_ATOMS: atom_id res chain seq x y z
N MET A 1 14.25 28.22 -41.99
CA MET A 1 13.38 27.04 -41.95
C MET A 1 13.70 26.13 -40.76
N TRP A 2 14.93 25.67 -40.57
CA TRP A 2 15.33 24.79 -39.46
C TRP A 2 15.16 25.40 -38.06
N ALA A 3 15.42 26.73 -37.90
CA ALA A 3 15.22 27.39 -36.60
C ALA A 3 13.76 27.42 -36.14
N LEU A 4 12.83 27.60 -37.07
CA LEU A 4 11.39 27.54 -36.76
C LEU A 4 10.94 26.12 -36.37
N ALA A 5 11.45 25.09 -37.03
CA ALA A 5 11.18 23.69 -36.68
C ALA A 5 11.75 23.34 -35.30
N LEU A 6 12.93 23.78 -34.96
CA LEU A 6 13.53 23.60 -33.63
C LEU A 6 12.73 24.32 -32.53
N LEU A 7 12.30 25.57 -32.81
CA LEU A 7 11.50 26.34 -31.86
C LEU A 7 10.13 25.68 -31.61
N LEU A 8 9.48 25.17 -32.67
CA LEU A 8 8.21 24.40 -32.56
C LEU A 8 8.41 23.12 -31.76
N MET A 9 9.48 22.40 -32.00
CA MET A 9 9.82 21.18 -31.26
C MET A 9 10.06 21.44 -29.78
N MET A 10 10.80 22.53 -29.44
CA MET A 10 11.04 22.91 -28.05
C MET A 10 9.76 23.30 -27.32
N THR A 11 8.84 24.02 -27.98
CA THR A 11 7.55 24.39 -27.37
C THR A 11 6.64 23.17 -27.14
N LEU A 12 6.59 22.23 -28.08
CA LEU A 12 5.85 20.96 -27.92
C LEU A 12 6.43 20.11 -26.79
N PHE A 13 7.75 19.95 -26.71
CA PHE A 13 8.42 19.23 -25.62
C PHE A 13 8.19 19.90 -24.27
N GLY A 14 8.29 21.24 -24.22
CA GLY A 14 8.02 22.00 -23.01
C GLY A 14 6.58 21.83 -22.53
N GLY A 15 5.61 21.96 -23.42
CA GLY A 15 4.18 21.75 -23.11
C GLY A 15 3.88 20.33 -22.65
N TYR A 16 4.45 19.33 -23.32
CA TYR A 16 4.33 17.92 -22.92
C TYR A 16 4.94 17.68 -21.52
N GLY A 17 6.11 18.28 -21.24
CA GLY A 17 6.78 18.16 -19.95
C GLY A 17 5.94 18.68 -18.79
N VAL A 18 5.33 19.86 -18.96
CA VAL A 18 4.45 20.46 -17.95
C VAL A 18 3.18 19.62 -17.74
N SER A 19 2.53 19.16 -18.81
CA SER A 19 1.34 18.32 -18.75
C SER A 19 1.62 16.98 -18.05
N THR A 20 2.72 16.33 -18.40
CA THR A 20 3.15 15.06 -17.80
C THR A 20 3.48 15.23 -16.31
N HIS A 21 4.17 16.32 -15.94
CA HIS A 21 4.45 16.61 -14.53
C HIS A 21 3.17 16.79 -13.71
N LYS A 22 2.20 17.55 -14.23
CA LYS A 22 0.89 17.73 -13.56
C LYS A 22 0.19 16.38 -13.37
N LYS A 23 0.20 15.52 -14.41
CA LYS A 23 -0.41 14.19 -14.34
C LYS A 23 0.27 13.28 -13.32
N LEU A 24 1.61 13.25 -13.28
CA LEU A 24 2.36 12.50 -12.28
C LEU A 24 2.04 12.95 -10.85
N LYS A 25 1.97 14.26 -10.62
CA LYS A 25 1.61 14.83 -9.32
C LYS A 25 0.18 14.49 -8.91
N GLU A 26 -0.76 14.48 -9.86
CA GLU A 26 -2.15 14.06 -9.63
C GLU A 26 -2.22 12.57 -9.23
N LEU A 27 -1.51 11.70 -9.96
CA LEU A 27 -1.45 10.27 -9.66
C LEU A 27 -0.81 10.01 -8.30
N GLN A 28 0.28 10.71 -7.97
CA GLN A 28 0.89 10.64 -6.65
C GLN A 28 -0.08 11.05 -5.55
N LYS A 29 -0.78 12.17 -5.71
CA LYS A 29 -1.79 12.63 -4.75
C LYS A 29 -2.93 11.62 -4.58
N ARG A 30 -3.37 10.99 -5.68
CA ARG A 30 -4.38 9.93 -5.64
C ARG A 30 -3.88 8.72 -4.84
N THR A 31 -2.64 8.31 -5.05
CA THR A 31 -2.03 7.20 -4.31
C THR A 31 -1.87 7.51 -2.82
N GLU A 32 -1.45 8.73 -2.46
CA GLU A 32 -1.38 9.16 -1.05
C GLU A 32 -2.76 9.17 -0.39
N LYS A 33 -3.78 9.65 -1.10
CA LYS A 33 -5.16 9.61 -0.60
C LYS A 33 -5.64 8.18 -0.36
N ALA A 34 -5.43 7.28 -1.33
CA ALA A 34 -5.82 5.88 -1.22
C ALA A 34 -5.08 5.18 -0.06
N TYR A 35 -3.79 5.47 0.13
CA TYR A 35 -3.02 4.98 1.28
C TYR A 35 -3.60 5.48 2.61
N GLY A 36 -3.92 6.77 2.71
CA GLY A 36 -4.55 7.35 3.90
C GLY A 36 -5.90 6.71 4.23
N MET A 37 -6.73 6.45 3.20
CA MET A 37 -8.02 5.76 3.39
C MET A 37 -7.83 4.33 3.87
N MET A 38 -6.83 3.60 3.36
CA MET A 38 -6.50 2.24 3.78
C MET A 38 -5.92 2.21 5.21
N ALA A 39 -5.20 3.24 5.63
CA ALA A 39 -4.63 3.30 6.98
C ALA A 39 -5.69 3.24 8.09
N VAL A 40 -6.88 3.80 7.86
CA VAL A 40 -7.97 3.84 8.84
C VAL A 40 -8.42 2.42 9.27
N PRO A 41 -8.85 1.53 8.35
CA PRO A 41 -9.24 0.17 8.75
C PRO A 41 -8.04 -0.66 9.23
N LEU A 42 -6.81 -0.42 8.76
CA LEU A 42 -5.61 -1.09 9.27
C LEU A 42 -5.36 -0.73 10.74
N ASP A 43 -5.42 0.55 11.11
CA ASP A 43 -5.22 0.99 12.49
C ASP A 43 -6.37 0.51 13.39
N ALA A 44 -7.63 0.52 12.91
CA ALA A 44 -8.78 -0.05 13.63
C ALA A 44 -8.62 -1.56 13.89
N ARG A 45 -8.04 -2.31 12.93
CA ARG A 45 -7.70 -3.72 13.11
C ARG A 45 -6.67 -3.91 14.21
N LEU A 46 -5.59 -3.13 14.21
CA LEU A 46 -4.56 -3.20 15.25
C LEU A 46 -5.15 -2.94 16.65
N GLU A 47 -6.00 -1.93 16.79
CA GLU A 47 -6.66 -1.64 18.08
C GLU A 47 -7.53 -2.81 18.57
N ARG A 48 -8.26 -3.48 17.66
CA ARG A 48 -9.05 -4.67 18.05
C ARG A 48 -8.18 -5.85 18.45
N ILE A 49 -7.06 -6.06 17.74
CA ILE A 49 -6.09 -7.09 18.09
C ILE A 49 -5.48 -6.80 19.46
N ASP A 50 -5.13 -5.56 19.77
CA ASP A 50 -4.58 -5.19 21.08
C ASP A 50 -5.55 -5.48 22.22
N ARG A 51 -6.85 -5.21 22.02
CA ARG A 51 -7.89 -5.57 23.00
C ARG A 51 -8.02 -7.08 23.19
N MET A 52 -7.93 -7.87 22.12
CA MET A 52 -7.95 -9.32 22.16
C MET A 52 -6.74 -9.88 22.93
N LEU A 53 -5.53 -9.34 22.63
CA LEU A 53 -4.29 -9.78 23.24
C LEU A 53 -4.13 -9.36 24.72
N ALA A 54 -4.89 -8.37 25.18
CA ALA A 54 -4.84 -7.90 26.58
C ALA A 54 -5.50 -8.88 27.56
N GLY A 55 -6.35 -9.79 27.08
CA GLY A 55 -7.14 -10.70 27.89
C GLY A 55 -6.48 -12.03 28.24
N GLU A 56 -5.52 -12.54 27.43
CA GLU A 56 -5.02 -13.91 27.61
C GLU A 56 -3.62 -14.20 27.03
N GLU A 57 -2.90 -15.08 27.74
CA GLU A 57 -1.58 -15.61 27.36
C GLU A 57 -1.71 -16.92 26.57
N GLN A 58 -2.48 -16.90 25.46
CA GLN A 58 -2.71 -18.11 24.67
C GLN A 58 -1.66 -18.33 23.59
N THR A 59 -1.21 -19.57 23.48
CA THR A 59 -0.20 -20.01 22.50
C THR A 59 -0.70 -19.84 21.05
N LEU A 60 -1.99 -20.02 20.80
CA LEU A 60 -2.63 -19.83 19.49
C LEU A 60 -2.52 -18.39 18.98
N LEU A 61 -2.50 -17.39 19.85
CA LEU A 61 -2.39 -15.98 19.51
C LEU A 61 -0.94 -15.50 19.36
N SER A 62 0.05 -16.37 19.62
CA SER A 62 1.48 -16.01 19.53
C SER A 62 1.87 -15.50 18.14
N GLY A 63 1.37 -16.13 17.07
CA GLY A 63 1.60 -15.70 15.69
C GLY A 63 1.01 -14.33 15.37
N ILE A 64 -0.19 -14.04 15.88
CA ILE A 64 -0.82 -12.70 15.72
C ILE A 64 -0.01 -11.66 16.50
N ARG A 65 0.42 -11.99 17.73
CA ARG A 65 1.22 -11.10 18.59
C ARG A 65 2.57 -10.75 17.92
N GLU A 66 3.24 -11.73 17.35
CA GLU A 66 4.50 -11.51 16.63
C GLU A 66 4.28 -10.65 15.38
N ALA A 67 3.31 -10.99 14.54
CA ALA A 67 2.98 -10.23 13.34
C ALA A 67 2.56 -8.78 13.67
N ARG A 68 1.78 -8.57 14.74
CA ARG A 68 1.41 -7.24 15.23
C ARG A 68 2.63 -6.42 15.65
N ARG A 69 3.59 -7.03 16.38
CA ARG A 69 4.85 -6.37 16.74
C ARG A 69 5.66 -5.98 15.50
N ALA A 70 5.66 -6.84 14.47
CA ALA A 70 6.32 -6.52 13.22
C ALA A 70 5.70 -5.33 12.50
N VAL A 71 4.37 -5.16 12.53
CA VAL A 71 3.70 -3.97 11.98
C VAL A 71 4.14 -2.72 12.72
N GLU A 72 4.17 -2.74 14.06
CA GLU A 72 4.59 -1.58 14.86
C GLU A 72 6.05 -1.19 14.60
N ALA A 73 6.94 -2.17 14.54
CA ALA A 73 8.36 -1.95 14.27
C ALA A 73 8.64 -1.34 12.88
N ASN A 74 7.73 -1.55 11.93
CA ASN A 74 7.89 -1.11 10.54
C ASN A 74 6.95 0.05 10.15
N ARG A 75 6.40 0.77 11.13
CA ARG A 75 5.36 1.79 10.93
C ARG A 75 5.81 2.97 10.04
N GLU A 76 7.09 3.32 10.08
CA GLU A 76 7.63 4.49 9.38
C GLU A 76 7.84 4.26 7.87
N LYS A 77 8.24 3.04 7.48
CA LYS A 77 8.53 2.71 6.09
C LYS A 77 7.35 2.01 5.45
N ARG A 78 6.71 2.68 4.47
CA ARG A 78 5.51 2.16 3.78
C ARG A 78 5.68 0.73 3.29
N GLU A 79 6.79 0.42 2.61
CA GLU A 79 7.04 -0.91 2.05
C GLU A 79 7.11 -1.99 3.13
N ASP A 80 7.90 -1.73 4.19
CA ASP A 80 8.07 -2.65 5.30
C ASP A 80 6.75 -2.83 6.08
N ARG A 81 5.99 -1.73 6.28
CA ARG A 81 4.67 -1.77 6.88
C ARG A 81 3.70 -2.63 6.07
N LEU A 82 3.59 -2.43 4.75
CA LEU A 82 2.68 -3.20 3.91
C LEU A 82 3.01 -4.70 3.90
N CYS A 83 4.30 -5.04 3.94
CA CYS A 83 4.76 -6.42 4.08
C CYS A 83 4.36 -7.02 5.44
N ALA A 84 4.54 -6.29 6.53
CA ALA A 84 4.16 -6.71 7.88
C ALA A 84 2.63 -6.85 8.02
N GLU A 85 1.84 -5.94 7.45
CA GLU A 85 0.37 -6.01 7.41
C GLU A 85 -0.11 -7.27 6.66
N THR A 86 0.56 -7.65 5.56
CA THR A 86 0.25 -8.88 4.84
C THR A 86 0.49 -10.12 5.71
N ARG A 87 1.59 -10.14 6.47
CA ARG A 87 1.89 -11.24 7.41
C ARG A 87 0.86 -11.31 8.54
N LEU A 88 0.41 -10.15 9.02
CA LEU A 88 -0.63 -10.09 10.05
C LEU A 88 -1.96 -10.66 9.54
N THR A 89 -2.37 -10.33 8.32
CA THR A 89 -3.57 -10.93 7.68
C THR A 89 -3.46 -12.46 7.61
N LEU A 90 -2.30 -12.99 7.23
CA LEU A 90 -2.08 -14.45 7.19
C LEU A 90 -2.11 -15.09 8.58
N ALA A 91 -1.55 -14.44 9.59
CA ALA A 91 -1.57 -14.93 10.97
C ALA A 91 -3.00 -14.95 11.54
N ILE A 92 -3.82 -13.93 11.25
CA ILE A 92 -5.25 -13.89 11.63
C ILE A 92 -6.01 -15.03 10.95
N ALA A 93 -5.80 -15.25 9.66
CA ALA A 93 -6.46 -16.33 8.92
C ALA A 93 -6.09 -17.71 9.47
N ALA A 94 -4.81 -17.93 9.82
CA ALA A 94 -4.36 -19.17 10.43
C ALA A 94 -4.98 -19.40 11.83
N ALA A 95 -5.03 -18.38 12.67
CA ALA A 95 -5.65 -18.44 13.99
C ALA A 95 -7.15 -18.73 13.88
N ALA A 96 -7.86 -18.12 12.94
CA ALA A 96 -9.29 -18.34 12.73
C ALA A 96 -9.64 -19.79 12.36
N GLN A 97 -8.71 -20.52 11.74
CA GLN A 97 -8.89 -21.95 11.44
C GLN A 97 -8.62 -22.86 12.65
N ALA A 98 -7.81 -22.42 13.60
CA ALA A 98 -7.38 -23.21 14.75
C ALA A 98 -8.20 -22.98 16.02
N VAL A 99 -8.96 -21.89 16.07
CA VAL A 99 -9.75 -21.49 17.25
C VAL A 99 -10.92 -22.41 17.51
N VAL A 100 -11.00 -22.91 18.74
CA VAL A 100 -12.07 -23.78 19.25
C VAL A 100 -13.00 -22.98 20.18
N ASP A 101 -12.46 -22.02 20.92
CA ASP A 101 -13.21 -21.20 21.87
C ASP A 101 -14.19 -20.23 21.17
N GLU A 102 -15.41 -20.14 21.72
CA GLU A 102 -16.51 -19.35 21.14
C GLU A 102 -16.28 -17.85 21.31
N GLU A 103 -15.70 -17.41 22.42
CA GLU A 103 -15.39 -16.01 22.66
C GLU A 103 -14.31 -15.49 21.71
N GLU A 104 -13.22 -16.24 21.54
CA GLU A 104 -12.17 -15.93 20.57
C GLU A 104 -12.71 -15.93 19.13
N ARG A 105 -13.59 -16.89 18.80
CA ARG A 105 -14.24 -16.95 17.49
C ARG A 105 -15.07 -15.71 17.23
N ALA A 106 -15.80 -15.22 18.23
CA ALA A 106 -16.60 -13.99 18.12
C ALA A 106 -15.70 -12.76 17.88
N ILE A 107 -14.53 -12.69 18.53
CA ILE A 107 -13.57 -11.59 18.31
C ILE A 107 -12.95 -11.69 16.90
N LEU A 108 -12.51 -12.87 16.49
CA LEU A 108 -11.94 -13.08 15.16
C LEU A 108 -12.95 -12.80 14.05
N SER A 109 -14.24 -13.12 14.25
CA SER A 109 -15.28 -12.78 13.29
C SER A 109 -15.46 -11.27 13.10
N ARG A 110 -15.32 -10.49 14.17
CA ARG A 110 -15.33 -9.00 14.08
C ARG A 110 -14.09 -8.45 13.38
N ILE A 111 -12.94 -9.10 13.54
CA ILE A 111 -11.73 -8.75 12.80
C ILE A 111 -11.91 -9.10 11.33
N ALA A 112 -12.55 -10.22 11.00
CA ALA A 112 -12.82 -10.62 9.61
C ALA A 112 -13.68 -9.60 8.84
N LEU A 113 -14.57 -8.87 9.50
CA LEU A 113 -15.31 -7.77 8.87
C LEU A 113 -14.39 -6.62 8.46
N LEU A 114 -13.40 -6.28 9.30
CA LEU A 114 -12.39 -5.27 8.94
C LEU A 114 -11.48 -5.73 7.80
N GLU A 115 -11.22 -7.04 7.67
CA GLU A 115 -10.45 -7.57 6.54
C GLU A 115 -11.16 -7.34 5.19
N GLN A 116 -12.50 -7.32 5.16
CA GLN A 116 -13.26 -6.97 3.96
C GLN A 116 -13.05 -5.48 3.59
N ASP A 117 -13.15 -4.59 4.56
CA ASP A 117 -12.89 -3.16 4.33
C ASP A 117 -11.44 -2.91 3.89
N ILE A 118 -10.48 -3.61 4.52
CA ILE A 118 -9.08 -3.57 4.14
C ILE A 118 -8.88 -4.07 2.70
N ALA A 119 -9.56 -5.16 2.29
CA ALA A 119 -9.46 -5.70 0.96
C ALA A 119 -9.92 -4.70 -0.12
N LEU A 120 -11.03 -4.01 0.11
CA LEU A 120 -11.53 -2.95 -0.78
C LEU A 120 -10.55 -1.78 -0.88
N CYS A 121 -10.08 -1.27 0.26
CA CYS A 121 -9.10 -0.18 0.28
C CYS A 121 -7.76 -0.58 -0.35
N LYS A 122 -7.35 -1.84 -0.22
CA LYS A 122 -6.17 -2.42 -0.85
C LYS A 122 -6.30 -2.40 -2.38
N GLU A 123 -7.45 -2.77 -2.93
CA GLU A 123 -7.71 -2.72 -4.37
C GLU A 123 -7.58 -1.29 -4.89
N ASP A 124 -8.20 -0.32 -4.24
CA ASP A 124 -8.12 1.10 -4.61
C ASP A 124 -6.68 1.63 -4.54
N TYR A 125 -5.94 1.28 -3.48
CA TYR A 125 -4.53 1.64 -3.33
C TYR A 125 -3.69 1.02 -4.45
N ASN A 126 -3.83 -0.27 -4.69
CA ASN A 126 -3.06 -0.97 -5.71
C ASN A 126 -3.35 -0.43 -7.11
N ALA A 127 -4.61 -0.14 -7.43
CA ALA A 127 -4.98 0.50 -8.70
C ALA A 127 -4.34 1.89 -8.87
N ALA A 128 -4.31 2.70 -7.81
CA ALA A 128 -3.66 4.01 -7.82
C ALA A 128 -2.14 3.90 -8.00
N VAL A 129 -1.49 2.94 -7.31
CA VAL A 129 -0.05 2.66 -7.43
C VAL A 129 0.30 2.16 -8.83
N GLN A 130 -0.48 1.23 -9.38
CA GLN A 130 -0.26 0.72 -10.74
C GLN A 130 -0.35 1.83 -11.78
N ALA A 131 -1.33 2.73 -11.67
CA ALA A 131 -1.46 3.87 -12.56
C ALA A 131 -0.26 4.82 -12.46
N LEU A 132 0.25 5.10 -11.26
CA LEU A 132 1.45 5.90 -11.06
C LEU A 132 2.70 5.20 -11.61
N ASN A 133 2.94 3.94 -11.24
CA ASN A 133 4.10 3.17 -11.64
C ASN A 133 4.13 2.97 -13.16
N GLY A 134 2.97 2.71 -13.80
CA GLY A 134 2.85 2.62 -15.24
C GLY A 134 3.24 3.92 -15.93
N LYS A 135 2.84 5.08 -15.38
CA LYS A 135 3.22 6.38 -15.94
C LYS A 135 4.70 6.69 -15.72
N VAL A 136 5.26 6.37 -14.54
CA VAL A 136 6.69 6.54 -14.22
C VAL A 136 7.57 5.70 -15.14
N ARG A 137 7.15 4.50 -15.51
CA ARG A 137 7.89 3.58 -16.39
C ARG A 137 7.65 3.82 -17.89
N SER A 138 6.64 4.61 -18.28
CA SER A 138 6.32 4.83 -19.70
C SER A 138 7.24 5.84 -20.35
N PHE A 139 7.64 5.59 -21.61
CA PHE A 139 8.34 6.60 -22.44
C PHE A 139 7.31 7.54 -23.10
N PRO A 140 7.59 8.85 -23.24
CA PRO A 140 8.73 9.60 -22.70
C PRO A 140 8.52 10.14 -21.26
N ALA A 141 7.38 9.85 -20.61
CA ALA A 141 7.06 10.35 -19.28
C ALA A 141 8.07 9.91 -18.21
N GLY A 142 8.66 8.73 -18.35
CA GLY A 142 9.69 8.21 -17.45
C GLY A 142 10.93 9.08 -17.36
N LEU A 143 11.32 9.76 -18.43
CA LEU A 143 12.41 10.73 -18.40
C LEU A 143 12.08 11.93 -17.50
N ILE A 144 10.84 12.42 -17.59
CA ILE A 144 10.34 13.52 -16.75
C ILE A 144 10.23 13.05 -15.30
N ALA A 145 9.76 11.83 -15.10
CA ALA A 145 9.66 11.22 -13.76
C ALA A 145 11.05 11.12 -13.10
N ALA A 146 12.07 10.66 -13.81
CA ALA A 146 13.45 10.57 -13.32
C ALA A 146 14.02 11.94 -12.94
N VAL A 147 13.88 12.94 -13.80
CA VAL A 147 14.35 14.32 -13.55
C VAL A 147 13.64 14.93 -12.33
N ARG A 148 12.35 14.65 -12.16
CA ARG A 148 11.51 15.17 -11.08
C ARG A 148 11.46 14.28 -9.83
N LYS A 149 12.28 13.22 -9.80
CA LYS A 149 12.43 12.30 -8.66
C LYS A 149 11.13 11.60 -8.25
N PHE A 150 10.24 11.30 -9.22
CA PHE A 150 9.14 10.39 -8.98
C PHE A 150 9.66 8.96 -8.97
N SER A 151 9.37 8.22 -7.91
CA SER A 151 9.75 6.80 -7.76
C SER A 151 8.53 5.88 -7.90
N VAL A 152 8.78 4.64 -8.25
CA VAL A 152 7.78 3.58 -8.16
C VAL A 152 7.44 3.32 -6.70
N LEU A 153 6.18 2.99 -6.42
CA LEU A 153 5.69 2.68 -5.09
C LEU A 153 5.35 1.19 -4.99
N PRO A 154 5.47 0.61 -3.77
CA PRO A 154 5.16 -0.79 -3.53
C PRO A 154 3.65 -1.03 -3.59
N LEU A 155 3.25 -2.20 -4.10
CA LEU A 155 1.90 -2.71 -4.02
C LEU A 155 1.67 -3.41 -2.67
N PHE A 156 0.45 -3.36 -2.17
CA PHE A 156 0.07 -4.11 -0.98
C PHE A 156 -0.13 -5.59 -1.34
N GLY A 157 0.61 -6.47 -0.65
CA GLY A 157 0.57 -7.91 -0.89
C GLY A 157 1.66 -8.43 -1.83
N GLU A 158 2.53 -7.58 -2.40
CA GLU A 158 3.73 -8.03 -3.11
C GLU A 158 4.92 -8.14 -2.15
N SER A 159 5.70 -9.20 -2.30
CA SER A 159 6.95 -9.36 -1.55
C SER A 159 8.05 -8.47 -2.13
N LYS A 160 9.04 -8.11 -1.28
CA LYS A 160 10.19 -7.25 -1.66
C LYS A 160 10.96 -7.65 -2.94
N GLY A 161 10.75 -8.85 -3.47
CA GLY A 161 11.45 -9.32 -4.67
C GLY A 161 10.84 -8.84 -6.00
N ALA A 162 9.60 -8.36 -6.02
CA ALA A 162 8.89 -8.02 -7.26
C ALA A 162 9.24 -6.63 -7.84
N LEU A 163 9.91 -5.77 -7.08
CA LEU A 163 10.25 -4.40 -7.49
C LEU A 163 11.63 -4.29 -8.18
N ALA A 164 12.41 -5.38 -8.25
CA ALA A 164 13.79 -5.38 -8.74
C ALA A 164 13.96 -5.63 -10.26
N HIS A 165 12.87 -5.58 -11.05
CA HIS A 165 12.93 -5.77 -12.52
C HIS A 165 12.41 -4.60 -13.31
#